data_e3e73db5ed205da836246fca7d7c4561
#
_entry.id   e3e73db5ed205da836246fca7d7c4561
#
_cell.length_a   1.000
_cell.length_b   1.000
_cell.length_c   1.000
_cell.angle_alpha   90.00
_cell.angle_beta   90.00
_cell.angle_gamma   90.00
#
_symmetry.space_group_name_H-M   'P 1'
#
loop_
_entity.id
_entity.type
_entity.pdbx_description
1 polymer ?
#
loop_
_entity_poly.entity_id
_entity_poly.type
_entity_poly.pdbx_seq_one_letter_code
_entity_poly.pdbx_strand_id
1 'polypeptide(L)'
;MGYILGSGKDLNMAHRWTNTLTRADITPEPLWLNRRQLIAGALGAGAMASIASPALAETLEPNTWEHITSYNNFYEFGTDKEDPAANAHLLNTAGWEIEVDGLVDAPGRYSVASLLEGLSEEERIYRFRCVEAWSMVVPWNGVELKDILYKVGVQSGAKYVAFETANRPDEMPGLRSPVLDWPYREGLRLDEALHPLTLMATGIYGKPIPNQNGAPIRLVVPWKYGFKSIKSIVRITLTDQEPPTSWNMANPREYGFYSNVNPTVSHPRWSQATERKIGGGLFNRRHPTLMFNGYEAEVADLYEGMDLKTYF
;
A
#
# COMPACT_ATOMS: atom_id res chain seq x y z
N MET A 1 -52.73 4.92 7.49
CA MET A 1 -51.73 5.22 8.55
C MET A 1 -50.37 5.15 7.90
N GLY A 2 -49.89 6.30 7.41
CA GLY A 2 -48.71 6.38 6.58
C GLY A 2 -47.42 6.37 7.41
N TYR A 3 -46.47 5.54 7.04
CA TYR A 3 -45.10 5.64 7.53
C TYR A 3 -44.31 6.57 6.62
N ILE A 4 -43.87 7.66 7.22
CA ILE A 4 -42.97 8.63 6.58
C ILE A 4 -41.57 7.96 6.52
N LEU A 5 -41.10 7.71 5.30
CA LEU A 5 -39.71 7.34 5.04
C LEU A 5 -38.84 8.56 5.34
N GLY A 6 -38.02 8.42 6.38
CA GLY A 6 -36.99 9.40 6.71
C GLY A 6 -36.01 9.55 5.57
N SER A 7 -35.75 10.80 5.23
CA SER A 7 -34.82 11.25 4.19
C SER A 7 -33.45 10.58 4.32
N GLY A 8 -33.05 9.90 3.26
CA GLY A 8 -31.68 9.45 3.08
C GLY A 8 -30.73 10.65 3.19
N LYS A 9 -29.83 10.60 4.16
CA LYS A 9 -28.67 11.47 4.16
C LYS A 9 -27.85 11.08 2.94
N ASP A 10 -27.64 12.06 2.07
CA ASP A 10 -26.82 11.95 0.88
C ASP A 10 -25.46 11.38 1.22
N LEU A 11 -25.21 10.15 0.77
CA LEU A 11 -23.89 9.51 0.73
C LEU A 11 -22.99 10.15 -0.35
N ASN A 12 -23.25 11.39 -0.70
CA ASN A 12 -22.61 12.11 -1.80
C ASN A 12 -21.61 13.16 -1.31
N MET A 13 -20.74 12.78 -0.34
CA MET A 13 -19.54 13.58 -0.05
C MET A 13 -18.35 12.69 0.31
N ALA A 14 -18.07 11.70 -0.52
CA ALA A 14 -16.70 11.24 -0.61
C ALA A 14 -15.94 12.37 -1.33
N HIS A 15 -15.26 13.22 -0.57
CA HIS A 15 -14.26 14.10 -1.14
C HIS A 15 -13.30 13.20 -1.95
N ARG A 16 -13.40 13.29 -3.28
CA ARG A 16 -12.45 12.60 -4.14
C ARG A 16 -11.08 13.15 -3.78
N TRP A 17 -10.26 12.33 -3.11
CA TRP A 17 -8.89 12.71 -2.81
C TRP A 17 -8.22 13.03 -4.14
N THR A 18 -7.80 14.26 -4.32
CA THR A 18 -7.04 14.67 -5.48
C THR A 18 -5.57 14.59 -5.10
N ASN A 19 -4.82 13.73 -5.78
CA ASN A 19 -3.37 13.76 -5.70
C ASN A 19 -2.91 15.12 -6.22
N THR A 20 -2.50 16.00 -5.32
CA THR A 20 -1.98 17.32 -5.67
C THR A 20 -0.57 17.26 -6.25
N LEU A 21 0.09 16.10 -6.15
CA LEU A 21 1.41 15.86 -6.73
C LEU A 21 1.24 15.27 -8.13
N THR A 22 1.73 15.98 -9.11
CA THR A 22 1.72 15.58 -10.53
C THR A 22 3.13 15.19 -10.98
N ARG A 23 3.23 14.60 -12.18
CA ARG A 23 4.54 14.35 -12.81
C ARG A 23 5.39 15.62 -12.97
N ALA A 24 4.78 16.79 -13.03
CA ALA A 24 5.47 18.08 -13.07
C ALA A 24 6.16 18.42 -11.73
N ASP A 25 5.66 17.87 -10.63
CA ASP A 25 6.19 18.06 -9.28
C ASP A 25 7.29 17.04 -8.95
N ILE A 26 7.53 16.06 -9.83
CA ILE A 26 8.56 15.03 -9.67
C ILE A 26 9.77 15.41 -10.52
N THR A 27 10.95 15.42 -9.91
CA THR A 27 12.19 15.49 -10.68
C THR A 27 12.39 14.16 -11.41
N PRO A 28 12.42 14.13 -12.76
CA PRO A 28 12.66 12.90 -13.51
C PRO A 28 13.94 12.18 -13.05
N GLU A 29 13.91 10.84 -13.01
CA GLU A 29 15.05 10.00 -12.58
C GLU A 29 16.41 10.45 -13.18
N PRO A 30 16.54 10.78 -14.47
CA PRO A 30 17.82 11.25 -15.04
C PRO A 30 18.30 12.59 -14.47
N LEU A 31 17.39 13.50 -14.09
CA LEU A 31 17.75 14.80 -13.53
C LEU A 31 18.15 14.70 -12.05
N TRP A 32 17.60 13.69 -11.33
CA TRP A 32 17.97 13.43 -9.95
C TRP A 32 19.41 12.94 -9.82
N LEU A 33 19.86 12.11 -10.76
CA LEU A 33 21.25 11.61 -10.82
C LEU A 33 22.26 12.72 -11.04
N ASN A 34 21.87 13.82 -11.71
CA ASN A 34 22.75 14.97 -11.99
C ASN A 34 22.77 16.04 -10.87
N ARG A 35 21.82 16.04 -9.93
CA ARG A 35 21.78 17.00 -8.81
C ARG A 35 22.95 16.85 -7.83
N ARG A 36 23.56 15.68 -7.73
CA ARG A 36 24.76 15.45 -6.90
C ARG A 36 25.92 16.35 -7.31
N GLN A 37 25.97 16.81 -8.57
CA GLN A 37 27.00 17.71 -9.10
C GLN A 37 26.65 19.19 -8.89
N LEU A 38 25.39 19.57 -8.69
CA LEU A 38 24.96 20.94 -8.50
C LEU A 38 25.07 21.42 -7.03
N ILE A 39 24.98 20.52 -6.06
CA ILE A 39 25.09 20.87 -4.63
C ILE A 39 26.54 21.22 -4.23
N ALA A 40 27.53 20.79 -5.00
CA ALA A 40 28.93 21.12 -4.74
C ALA A 40 29.30 22.57 -5.11
N GLY A 41 28.44 23.33 -5.78
CA GLY A 41 28.70 24.69 -6.30
C GLY A 41 28.07 25.85 -5.54
N ALA A 42 27.18 25.61 -4.55
CA ALA A 42 26.41 26.71 -3.91
C ALA A 42 26.68 26.84 -2.41
N LEU A 43 27.94 26.99 -2.02
CA LEU A 43 28.31 27.48 -0.70
C LEU A 43 28.78 28.96 -0.86
N GLY A 44 27.85 29.88 -0.76
CA GLY A 44 28.17 31.31 -0.68
C GLY A 44 26.97 32.20 -0.86
N ALA A 45 26.34 32.58 0.22
CA ALA A 45 25.83 33.91 0.54
C ALA A 45 24.67 33.80 1.57
N GLY A 46 24.95 34.30 2.76
CA GLY A 46 23.97 34.40 3.82
C GLY A 46 23.08 35.60 3.70
N ALA A 47 21.92 35.56 4.31
CA ALA A 47 21.38 36.61 5.18
C ALA A 47 19.99 36.20 5.71
N MET A 48 19.78 36.43 6.97
CA MET A 48 18.58 36.13 7.76
C MET A 48 17.33 36.87 7.29
N ALA A 49 16.21 36.12 7.30
CA ALA A 49 14.90 36.70 7.63
C ALA A 49 14.05 35.54 8.22
N SER A 50 13.82 35.58 9.52
CA SER A 50 12.85 34.74 10.21
C SER A 50 11.43 35.22 9.87
N ILE A 51 10.83 34.59 8.88
CA ILE A 51 9.40 34.68 8.62
C ILE A 51 8.88 33.24 8.94
N ALA A 52 7.91 33.16 9.85
CA ALA A 52 7.19 31.93 10.10
C ALA A 52 6.60 31.46 8.77
N SER A 53 7.26 30.51 8.13
CA SER A 53 6.77 29.87 6.91
C SER A 53 5.57 28.99 7.28
N PRO A 54 4.46 29.02 6.53
CA PRO A 54 3.49 27.95 6.60
C PRO A 54 4.25 26.64 6.37
N ALA A 55 3.92 25.59 7.11
CA ALA A 55 4.55 24.29 6.98
C ALA A 55 4.52 23.92 5.49
N LEU A 56 5.68 24.00 4.83
CA LEU A 56 5.83 23.53 3.45
C LEU A 56 5.50 22.05 3.50
N ALA A 57 4.47 21.64 2.78
CA ALA A 57 4.18 20.23 2.57
C ALA A 57 5.50 19.58 2.12
N GLU A 58 5.98 18.60 2.91
CA GLU A 58 7.23 17.92 2.60
C GLU A 58 7.10 17.31 1.21
N THR A 59 7.87 17.82 0.25
CA THR A 59 7.87 17.28 -1.11
C THR A 59 8.37 15.85 -1.03
N LEU A 60 7.51 14.89 -1.36
CA LEU A 60 7.87 13.47 -1.35
C LEU A 60 8.79 13.19 -2.54
N GLU A 61 10.07 12.96 -2.28
CA GLU A 61 11.01 12.51 -3.32
C GLU A 61 10.94 10.99 -3.46
N PRO A 62 10.51 10.47 -4.62
CA PRO A 62 10.44 9.03 -4.86
C PRO A 62 11.83 8.37 -4.80
N ASN A 63 11.88 7.16 -4.30
CA ASN A 63 13.05 6.30 -4.37
C ASN A 63 13.36 5.93 -5.82
N THR A 64 14.61 5.64 -6.13
CA THR A 64 15.00 5.17 -7.48
C THR A 64 14.34 3.84 -7.81
N TRP A 65 14.18 3.57 -9.10
CA TRP A 65 13.71 2.28 -9.60
C TRP A 65 14.47 1.10 -8.97
N GLU A 66 15.79 1.20 -8.91
CA GLU A 66 16.67 0.17 -8.34
C GLU A 66 16.33 -0.11 -6.87
N HIS A 67 16.20 0.93 -6.04
CA HIS A 67 15.82 0.76 -4.63
C HIS A 67 14.46 0.07 -4.47
N ILE A 68 13.48 0.45 -5.30
CA ILE A 68 12.12 -0.08 -5.23
C ILE A 68 12.08 -1.54 -5.67
N THR A 69 12.87 -1.90 -6.69
CA THR A 69 12.79 -3.22 -7.30
C THR A 69 13.78 -4.25 -6.75
N SER A 70 14.80 -3.82 -5.97
CA SER A 70 15.81 -4.72 -5.41
C SER A 70 15.69 -4.94 -3.89
N TYR A 71 14.90 -4.11 -3.19
CA TYR A 71 14.75 -4.20 -1.72
C TYR A 71 13.31 -4.48 -1.35
N ASN A 72 12.93 -5.76 -1.26
CA ASN A 72 11.55 -6.19 -1.14
C ASN A 72 11.36 -7.22 -0.02
N ASN A 73 10.16 -7.24 0.58
CA ASN A 73 9.65 -8.36 1.35
C ASN A 73 8.57 -9.05 0.52
N PHE A 74 8.89 -10.21 -0.04
CA PHE A 74 7.95 -11.05 -0.76
C PHE A 74 8.35 -12.50 -0.48
N TYR A 75 7.92 -13.02 0.66
CA TYR A 75 8.39 -14.25 1.27
C TYR A 75 8.13 -15.49 0.41
N GLU A 76 7.18 -15.41 -0.50
CA GLU A 76 6.92 -16.43 -1.52
C GLU A 76 8.13 -16.65 -2.46
N PHE A 77 9.07 -15.67 -2.52
CA PHE A 77 10.32 -15.79 -3.30
C PHE A 77 11.57 -15.91 -2.45
N GLY A 78 11.45 -15.80 -1.12
CA GLY A 78 12.55 -15.89 -0.17
C GLY A 78 12.45 -14.84 0.93
N THR A 79 13.26 -14.99 1.99
CA THR A 79 13.16 -14.18 3.20
C THR A 79 14.10 -12.98 3.23
N ASP A 80 15.16 -13.00 2.42
CA ASP A 80 16.09 -11.88 2.29
C ASP A 80 15.52 -10.80 1.36
N LYS A 81 16.01 -9.57 1.49
CA LYS A 81 15.45 -8.42 0.75
C LYS A 81 15.72 -8.49 -0.76
N GLU A 82 16.78 -9.16 -1.13
CA GLU A 82 17.24 -9.35 -2.51
C GLU A 82 16.62 -10.59 -3.17
N ASP A 83 16.13 -11.55 -2.38
CA ASP A 83 15.56 -12.80 -2.89
C ASP A 83 14.41 -12.59 -3.89
N PRO A 84 13.45 -11.69 -3.65
CA PRO A 84 12.38 -11.46 -4.62
C PRO A 84 12.90 -10.96 -5.98
N ALA A 85 13.90 -10.07 -5.99
CA ALA A 85 14.49 -9.58 -7.23
C ALA A 85 15.23 -10.71 -7.99
N ALA A 86 15.85 -11.62 -7.26
CA ALA A 86 16.58 -12.76 -7.84
C ALA A 86 15.63 -13.86 -8.38
N ASN A 87 14.51 -14.12 -7.69
CA ASN A 87 13.69 -15.31 -7.92
C ASN A 87 12.34 -15.03 -8.62
N ALA A 88 11.80 -13.80 -8.55
CA ALA A 88 10.45 -13.52 -9.02
C ALA A 88 10.30 -13.60 -10.56
N HIS A 89 11.41 -13.66 -11.31
CA HIS A 89 11.38 -13.90 -12.76
C HIS A 89 10.77 -15.27 -13.12
N LEU A 90 10.71 -16.21 -12.17
CA LEU A 90 10.08 -17.52 -12.33
C LEU A 90 8.55 -17.44 -12.44
N LEU A 91 7.94 -16.40 -11.89
CA LEU A 91 6.49 -16.24 -11.89
C LEU A 91 5.96 -15.88 -13.28
N ASN A 92 5.11 -16.73 -13.82
CA ASN A 92 4.40 -16.45 -15.05
C ASN A 92 3.11 -15.66 -14.78
N THR A 93 3.05 -14.42 -15.24
CA THR A 93 1.90 -13.54 -15.10
C THR A 93 0.97 -13.50 -16.32
N ALA A 94 1.28 -14.25 -17.39
CA ALA A 94 0.42 -14.30 -18.56
C ALA A 94 -0.92 -14.98 -18.25
N GLY A 95 -2.00 -14.42 -18.78
CA GLY A 95 -3.35 -14.95 -18.55
C GLY A 95 -3.80 -14.91 -17.09
N TRP A 96 -3.30 -13.94 -16.31
CA TRP A 96 -3.66 -13.82 -14.90
C TRP A 96 -5.12 -13.53 -14.68
N GLU A 97 -5.75 -14.32 -13.85
CA GLU A 97 -7.14 -14.17 -13.45
C GLU A 97 -7.25 -13.96 -11.93
N ILE A 98 -8.25 -13.18 -11.56
CA ILE A 98 -8.64 -12.93 -10.16
C ILE A 98 -10.04 -13.49 -9.96
N GLU A 99 -10.20 -14.37 -9.00
CA GLU A 99 -11.52 -14.82 -8.54
C GLU A 99 -12.11 -13.78 -7.61
N VAL A 100 -13.31 -13.31 -7.92
CA VAL A 100 -14.10 -12.40 -7.07
C VAL A 100 -15.32 -13.14 -6.57
N ASP A 101 -15.52 -13.19 -5.26
CA ASP A 101 -16.61 -13.96 -4.65
C ASP A 101 -17.11 -13.39 -3.32
N GLY A 102 -17.96 -14.14 -2.61
CA GLY A 102 -18.58 -13.74 -1.36
C GLY A 102 -19.77 -12.80 -1.58
N LEU A 103 -19.87 -11.74 -0.79
CA LEU A 103 -21.00 -10.79 -0.78
C LEU A 103 -20.87 -9.75 -1.91
N VAL A 104 -20.89 -10.23 -3.16
CA VAL A 104 -20.83 -9.41 -4.39
C VAL A 104 -22.00 -9.77 -5.33
N ASP A 105 -22.39 -8.82 -6.17
CA ASP A 105 -23.49 -9.02 -7.13
C ASP A 105 -23.03 -9.78 -8.39
N ALA A 106 -21.76 -9.62 -8.78
CA ALA A 106 -21.17 -10.26 -9.95
C ALA A 106 -19.94 -11.11 -9.56
N PRO A 107 -20.16 -12.29 -8.92
CA PRO A 107 -19.06 -13.21 -8.64
C PRO A 107 -18.54 -13.84 -9.93
N GLY A 108 -17.24 -14.14 -9.99
CA GLY A 108 -16.64 -14.76 -11.17
C GLY A 108 -15.14 -14.67 -11.24
N ARG A 109 -14.59 -15.16 -12.34
CA ARG A 109 -13.16 -15.02 -12.67
C ARG A 109 -12.99 -13.91 -13.70
N TYR A 110 -12.12 -12.98 -13.39
CA TYR A 110 -11.84 -11.81 -14.20
C TYR A 110 -10.37 -11.80 -14.58
N SER A 111 -10.06 -11.60 -15.86
CA SER A 111 -8.70 -11.21 -16.20
C SER A 111 -8.40 -9.82 -15.59
N VAL A 112 -7.12 -9.53 -15.31
CA VAL A 112 -6.75 -8.20 -14.80
C VAL A 112 -7.26 -7.11 -15.76
N ALA A 113 -7.13 -7.33 -17.07
CA ALA A 113 -7.62 -6.36 -18.07
C ALA A 113 -9.12 -6.13 -17.98
N SER A 114 -9.93 -7.20 -17.86
CA SER A 114 -11.41 -7.07 -17.77
C SER A 114 -11.85 -6.43 -16.44
N LEU A 115 -11.12 -6.69 -15.36
CA LEU A 115 -11.41 -6.10 -14.06
C LEU A 115 -11.17 -4.58 -14.06
N LEU A 116 -10.15 -4.12 -14.80
CA LEU A 116 -9.75 -2.72 -14.89
C LEU A 116 -10.40 -1.96 -16.07
N GLU A 117 -11.09 -2.65 -16.97
CA GLU A 117 -11.71 -2.04 -18.13
C GLU A 117 -12.70 -0.93 -17.75
N GLY A 118 -12.53 0.26 -18.34
CA GLY A 118 -13.35 1.44 -18.07
C GLY A 118 -13.01 2.20 -16.80
N LEU A 119 -12.02 1.74 -16.02
CA LEU A 119 -11.54 2.45 -14.84
C LEU A 119 -10.40 3.41 -15.21
N SER A 120 -10.26 4.50 -14.44
CA SER A 120 -9.19 5.50 -14.66
C SER A 120 -7.95 5.09 -13.90
N GLU A 121 -6.87 4.77 -14.61
CA GLU A 121 -5.56 4.57 -14.00
C GLU A 121 -4.94 5.93 -13.64
N GLU A 122 -4.37 6.01 -12.43
CA GLU A 122 -3.74 7.22 -11.90
C GLU A 122 -2.33 6.91 -11.41
N GLU A 123 -1.43 7.91 -11.48
CA GLU A 123 -0.14 7.87 -10.77
C GLU A 123 -0.32 8.45 -9.37
N ARG A 124 0.09 7.70 -8.35
CA ARG A 124 0.01 8.08 -6.94
C ARG A 124 1.37 7.93 -6.27
N ILE A 125 1.92 9.04 -5.78
CA ILE A 125 3.18 9.04 -5.04
C ILE A 125 2.87 8.84 -3.57
N TYR A 126 3.19 7.66 -3.07
CA TYR A 126 2.89 7.29 -1.69
C TYR A 126 4.13 7.01 -0.87
N ARG A 127 4.10 7.39 0.41
CA ARG A 127 4.97 6.81 1.43
C ARG A 127 4.62 5.34 1.58
N PHE A 128 5.64 4.53 1.73
CA PHE A 128 5.55 3.11 2.02
C PHE A 128 6.37 2.82 3.27
N ARG A 129 5.79 2.20 4.27
CA ARG A 129 6.42 1.94 5.57
C ARG A 129 6.35 0.46 5.92
N CYS A 130 7.48 -0.18 6.04
CA CYS A 130 7.56 -1.56 6.52
C CYS A 130 7.51 -1.61 8.05
N VAL A 131 6.89 -2.65 8.60
CA VAL A 131 6.93 -2.94 10.04
C VAL A 131 8.35 -3.09 10.58
N GLU A 132 9.32 -3.47 9.75
CA GLU A 132 10.75 -3.57 10.08
C GLU A 132 11.47 -2.20 10.20
N ALA A 133 10.71 -1.12 10.32
CA ALA A 133 11.22 0.23 10.55
C ALA A 133 12.13 0.78 9.42
N TRP A 134 11.78 0.47 8.17
CA TRP A 134 12.31 1.13 6.99
C TRP A 134 11.18 1.66 6.11
N SER A 135 11.49 2.65 5.27
CA SER A 135 10.51 3.30 4.40
C SER A 135 11.07 3.66 3.04
N MET A 136 10.15 3.82 2.10
CA MET A 136 10.34 4.31 0.75
C MET A 136 9.24 5.30 0.38
N VAL A 137 9.47 6.02 -0.71
CA VAL A 137 8.44 6.76 -1.44
C VAL A 137 8.35 6.14 -2.83
N VAL A 138 7.16 5.70 -3.22
CA VAL A 138 6.96 4.93 -4.45
C VAL A 138 5.88 5.59 -5.31
N PRO A 139 6.16 5.89 -6.60
CA PRO A 139 5.18 6.39 -7.55
C PRO A 139 4.45 5.21 -8.20
N TRP A 140 3.31 4.84 -7.60
CA TRP A 140 2.47 3.77 -8.08
C TRP A 140 1.57 4.22 -9.22
N ASN A 141 1.31 3.34 -10.17
CA ASN A 141 0.23 3.48 -11.14
C ASN A 141 -0.84 2.43 -10.83
N GLY A 142 -2.10 2.81 -10.87
CA GLY A 142 -3.20 1.90 -10.56
C GLY A 142 -4.55 2.58 -10.50
N VAL A 143 -5.56 1.83 -10.05
CA VAL A 143 -6.94 2.30 -9.89
C VAL A 143 -7.34 2.26 -8.42
N GLU A 144 -8.28 3.08 -7.99
CA GLU A 144 -8.83 2.97 -6.65
C GLU A 144 -9.54 1.62 -6.47
N LEU A 145 -9.29 0.92 -5.36
CA LEU A 145 -9.94 -0.37 -5.09
C LEU A 145 -11.46 -0.24 -5.08
N LYS A 146 -12.01 0.86 -4.58
CA LYS A 146 -13.44 1.09 -4.55
C LYS A 146 -14.10 1.00 -5.93
N ASP A 147 -13.41 1.44 -6.99
CA ASP A 147 -13.97 1.43 -8.34
C ASP A 147 -14.11 -0.01 -8.86
N ILE A 148 -13.16 -0.89 -8.51
CA ILE A 148 -13.26 -2.32 -8.76
C ILE A 148 -14.42 -2.92 -7.96
N LEU A 149 -14.53 -2.59 -6.67
CA LEU A 149 -15.59 -3.11 -5.80
C LEU A 149 -16.99 -2.66 -6.28
N TYR A 150 -17.14 -1.42 -6.72
CA TYR A 150 -18.41 -0.94 -7.29
C TYR A 150 -18.73 -1.62 -8.62
N LYS A 151 -17.73 -1.93 -9.44
CA LYS A 151 -17.93 -2.65 -10.71
C LYS A 151 -18.47 -4.06 -10.49
N VAL A 152 -18.02 -4.76 -9.46
CA VAL A 152 -18.51 -6.10 -9.13
C VAL A 152 -19.74 -6.11 -8.23
N GLY A 153 -20.14 -4.94 -7.71
CA GLY A 153 -21.30 -4.75 -6.83
C GLY A 153 -21.05 -5.25 -5.41
N VAL A 154 -21.13 -4.36 -4.42
CA VAL A 154 -20.96 -4.67 -3.00
C VAL A 154 -22.32 -4.90 -2.36
N GLN A 155 -22.59 -6.10 -1.86
CA GLN A 155 -23.83 -6.40 -1.14
C GLN A 155 -23.85 -5.76 0.26
N SER A 156 -25.02 -5.37 0.73
CA SER A 156 -25.21 -4.62 1.97
C SER A 156 -24.73 -5.33 3.25
N GLY A 157 -24.51 -6.64 3.19
CA GLY A 157 -23.99 -7.41 4.30
C GLY A 157 -22.46 -7.41 4.42
N ALA A 158 -21.74 -6.95 3.39
CA ALA A 158 -20.29 -6.94 3.38
C ALA A 158 -19.72 -5.95 4.42
N LYS A 159 -18.77 -6.41 5.21
CA LYS A 159 -18.06 -5.62 6.22
C LYS A 159 -16.55 -5.60 6.00
N TYR A 160 -16.02 -6.59 5.30
CA TYR A 160 -14.60 -6.80 5.06
C TYR A 160 -14.36 -7.25 3.63
N VAL A 161 -13.14 -6.98 3.17
CA VAL A 161 -12.59 -7.50 1.91
C VAL A 161 -11.35 -8.31 2.24
N ALA A 162 -11.36 -9.59 1.87
CA ALA A 162 -10.24 -10.51 2.02
C ALA A 162 -9.54 -10.70 0.68
N PHE A 163 -8.23 -10.95 0.73
CA PHE A 163 -7.37 -11.13 -0.44
C PHE A 163 -6.48 -12.35 -0.26
N GLU A 164 -6.17 -13.04 -1.36
CA GLU A 164 -5.19 -14.12 -1.39
C GLU A 164 -4.15 -13.88 -2.51
N THR A 165 -2.88 -14.17 -2.17
CA THR A 165 -1.76 -14.21 -3.14
C THR A 165 -1.77 -15.56 -3.88
N ALA A 166 -1.20 -15.58 -5.09
CA ALA A 166 -0.95 -16.80 -5.83
C ALA A 166 -0.15 -17.83 -4.99
N ASN A 167 -0.54 -19.11 -5.09
CA ASN A 167 0.15 -20.23 -4.45
C ASN A 167 0.66 -21.19 -5.52
N ARG A 168 1.86 -20.92 -6.07
CA ARG A 168 2.47 -21.68 -7.16
C ARG A 168 3.87 -22.13 -6.77
N PRO A 169 4.05 -23.23 -6.03
CA PRO A 169 5.33 -23.65 -5.45
C PRO A 169 6.45 -23.89 -6.48
N ASP A 170 6.09 -24.18 -7.73
CA ASP A 170 7.06 -24.38 -8.81
C ASP A 170 7.61 -23.06 -9.40
N GLU A 171 6.85 -21.97 -9.23
CA GLU A 171 7.21 -20.63 -9.68
C GLU A 171 7.65 -19.70 -8.54
N MET A 172 7.28 -20.05 -7.29
CA MET A 172 7.45 -19.26 -6.08
C MET A 172 8.19 -20.10 -5.01
N PRO A 173 9.53 -20.18 -5.08
CA PRO A 173 10.33 -21.13 -4.29
C PRO A 173 10.23 -20.93 -2.76
N GLY A 174 9.92 -19.73 -2.29
CA GLY A 174 9.75 -19.43 -0.86
C GLY A 174 8.54 -20.11 -0.24
N LEU A 175 7.53 -20.53 -1.04
CA LEU A 175 6.37 -21.30 -0.57
C LEU A 175 6.73 -22.68 0.02
N ARG A 176 7.93 -23.16 -0.25
CA ARG A 176 8.45 -24.41 0.36
C ARG A 176 8.91 -24.22 1.80
N SER A 177 9.08 -22.97 2.23
CA SER A 177 9.44 -22.62 3.61
C SER A 177 8.18 -22.54 4.49
N PRO A 178 8.17 -23.15 5.70
CA PRO A 178 7.04 -23.07 6.62
C PRO A 178 7.03 -21.76 7.45
N VAL A 179 7.52 -20.65 6.90
CA VAL A 179 7.59 -19.35 7.58
C VAL A 179 6.22 -18.75 7.84
N LEU A 180 5.24 -19.03 6.96
CA LEU A 180 3.86 -18.66 7.08
C LEU A 180 2.94 -19.82 6.66
N ASP A 181 1.67 -19.72 6.99
CA ASP A 181 0.62 -20.59 6.46
C ASP A 181 0.19 -20.05 5.07
N TRP A 182 0.56 -20.78 4.03
CA TRP A 182 0.29 -20.40 2.64
C TRP A 182 -1.12 -20.82 2.16
N PRO A 183 -1.75 -20.08 1.24
CA PRO A 183 -1.28 -18.85 0.57
C PRO A 183 -1.23 -17.66 1.52
N TYR A 184 -0.48 -16.62 1.16
CA TYR A 184 -0.50 -15.36 1.88
C TYR A 184 -1.89 -14.73 1.79
N ARG A 185 -2.42 -14.30 2.93
CA ARG A 185 -3.76 -13.74 3.08
C ARG A 185 -3.71 -12.38 3.76
N GLU A 186 -4.54 -11.48 3.29
CA GLU A 186 -4.75 -10.18 3.91
C GLU A 186 -6.22 -9.77 3.91
N GLY A 187 -6.55 -8.79 4.75
CA GLY A 187 -7.89 -8.26 4.85
C GLY A 187 -7.93 -6.78 5.21
N LEU A 188 -9.00 -6.13 4.79
CA LEU A 188 -9.35 -4.76 5.15
C LEU A 188 -10.78 -4.71 5.64
N ARG A 189 -11.11 -3.76 6.51
CA ARG A 189 -12.51 -3.36 6.67
C ARG A 189 -13.02 -2.77 5.35
N LEU A 190 -14.32 -2.84 5.14
CA LEU A 190 -14.91 -2.33 3.90
C LEU A 190 -14.69 -0.82 3.73
N ASP A 191 -14.77 -0.03 4.78
CA ASP A 191 -14.52 1.41 4.74
C ASP A 191 -13.06 1.75 4.40
N GLU A 192 -12.09 0.95 4.87
CA GLU A 192 -10.69 1.06 4.47
C GLU A 192 -10.50 0.68 2.99
N ALA A 193 -11.18 -0.37 2.52
CA ALA A 193 -11.14 -0.80 1.14
C ALA A 193 -11.77 0.21 0.17
N LEU A 194 -12.82 0.91 0.62
CA LEU A 194 -13.51 1.96 -0.14
C LEU A 194 -12.84 3.33 -0.04
N HIS A 195 -11.81 3.47 0.82
CA HIS A 195 -11.13 4.74 0.99
C HIS A 195 -10.34 5.13 -0.28
N PRO A 196 -10.38 6.40 -0.72
CA PRO A 196 -9.72 6.85 -1.94
C PRO A 196 -8.21 6.61 -2.01
N LEU A 197 -7.52 6.49 -0.86
CA LEU A 197 -6.10 6.17 -0.81
C LEU A 197 -5.79 4.70 -1.04
N THR A 198 -6.78 3.80 -0.96
CA THR A 198 -6.58 2.36 -1.19
C THR A 198 -6.51 2.10 -2.69
N LEU A 199 -5.34 1.68 -3.16
CA LEU A 199 -5.02 1.53 -4.57
C LEU A 199 -4.79 0.07 -4.93
N MET A 200 -5.30 -0.35 -6.08
CA MET A 200 -4.89 -1.56 -6.78
C MET A 200 -3.84 -1.17 -7.82
N ALA A 201 -2.58 -1.43 -7.51
CA ALA A 201 -1.45 -0.99 -8.33
C ALA A 201 -1.07 -2.03 -9.39
N THR A 202 -0.87 -1.56 -10.61
CA THR A 202 -0.45 -2.31 -11.80
C THR A 202 0.87 -1.83 -12.36
N GLY A 203 1.38 -0.70 -11.85
CA GLY A 203 2.59 -0.07 -12.36
C GLY A 203 3.37 0.70 -11.31
N ILE A 204 4.61 1.03 -11.67
CA ILE A 204 5.54 1.90 -10.95
C ILE A 204 6.26 2.77 -11.98
N TYR A 205 6.31 4.08 -11.77
CA TYR A 205 6.94 5.03 -12.70
C TYR A 205 6.38 4.97 -14.14
N GLY A 206 5.08 4.70 -14.28
CA GLY A 206 4.43 4.55 -15.60
C GLY A 206 4.83 3.30 -16.37
N LYS A 207 5.52 2.34 -15.74
CA LYS A 207 5.90 1.03 -16.31
C LYS A 207 5.07 -0.07 -15.63
N PRO A 208 4.82 -1.21 -16.31
CA PRO A 208 4.21 -2.36 -15.67
C PRO A 208 4.95 -2.75 -14.39
N ILE A 209 4.20 -3.14 -13.36
CA ILE A 209 4.79 -3.52 -12.08
C ILE A 209 5.65 -4.78 -12.24
N PRO A 210 6.90 -4.78 -11.71
CA PRO A 210 7.75 -5.97 -11.75
C PRO A 210 7.22 -7.10 -10.84
N ASN A 211 7.58 -8.34 -11.16
CA ASN A 211 7.14 -9.52 -10.40
C ASN A 211 7.51 -9.42 -8.91
N GLN A 212 8.75 -9.02 -8.59
CA GLN A 212 9.20 -8.84 -7.21
C GLN A 212 8.45 -7.75 -6.43
N ASN A 213 7.77 -6.86 -7.15
CA ASN A 213 6.93 -5.81 -6.55
C ASN A 213 5.45 -6.22 -6.48
N GLY A 214 5.08 -7.42 -6.96
CA GLY A 214 3.74 -7.96 -6.84
C GLY A 214 2.91 -7.97 -8.11
N ALA A 215 3.56 -8.14 -9.28
CA ALA A 215 2.87 -8.28 -10.56
C ALA A 215 1.85 -9.42 -10.57
N PRO A 216 0.81 -9.34 -11.43
CA PRO A 216 0.49 -8.21 -12.32
C PRO A 216 -0.32 -7.12 -11.61
N ILE A 217 -0.80 -7.37 -10.38
CA ILE A 217 -1.63 -6.47 -9.60
C ILE A 217 -1.43 -6.71 -8.10
N ARG A 218 -1.37 -5.63 -7.35
CA ARG A 218 -1.23 -5.67 -5.90
C ARG A 218 -2.05 -4.60 -5.22
N LEU A 219 -2.30 -4.79 -3.93
CA LEU A 219 -2.87 -3.78 -3.05
C LEU A 219 -1.77 -2.80 -2.58
N VAL A 220 -2.15 -1.52 -2.41
CA VAL A 220 -1.35 -0.50 -1.73
C VAL A 220 -2.25 0.28 -0.79
N VAL A 221 -1.91 0.24 0.51
CA VAL A 221 -2.63 0.96 1.57
C VAL A 221 -1.59 1.80 2.31
N PRO A 222 -1.40 3.08 1.95
CA PRO A 222 -0.21 3.84 2.32
C PRO A 222 -0.11 4.16 3.81
N TRP A 223 -1.21 4.17 4.56
CA TRP A 223 -1.22 4.45 6.00
C TRP A 223 -1.02 3.22 6.89
N LYS A 224 -0.99 2.02 6.28
CA LYS A 224 -0.75 0.75 6.97
C LYS A 224 0.66 0.25 6.74
N TYR A 225 1.14 -0.61 7.63
CA TYR A 225 2.41 -1.30 7.38
C TYR A 225 2.38 -2.11 6.09
N GLY A 226 3.50 -2.14 5.38
CA GLY A 226 3.63 -2.66 4.02
C GLY A 226 3.18 -4.10 3.80
N PHE A 227 3.15 -4.94 4.84
CA PHE A 227 2.67 -6.31 4.71
C PHE A 227 1.15 -6.38 4.46
N LYS A 228 0.38 -5.36 4.86
CA LYS A 228 -1.05 -5.22 4.52
C LYS A 228 -1.28 -5.03 3.03
N SER A 229 -0.27 -4.58 2.31
CA SER A 229 -0.31 -4.34 0.87
C SER A 229 0.04 -5.62 0.11
N ILE A 230 -0.87 -6.58 0.12
CA ILE A 230 -0.74 -7.92 -0.49
C ILE A 230 -0.42 -7.86 -1.99
N LYS A 231 0.40 -8.82 -2.47
CA LYS A 231 0.98 -8.86 -3.82
C LYS A 231 0.42 -10.01 -4.65
N SER A 232 0.50 -9.88 -5.99
CA SER A 232 0.16 -10.96 -6.93
C SER A 232 -1.18 -11.62 -6.60
N ILE A 233 -2.21 -10.77 -6.49
CA ILE A 233 -3.54 -11.16 -6.01
C ILE A 233 -4.22 -12.08 -7.02
N VAL A 234 -4.79 -13.19 -6.52
CA VAL A 234 -5.60 -14.14 -7.30
C VAL A 234 -7.02 -14.27 -6.80
N ARG A 235 -7.34 -13.72 -5.62
CA ARG A 235 -8.69 -13.76 -5.06
C ARG A 235 -9.02 -12.51 -4.27
N ILE A 236 -10.28 -12.06 -4.41
CA ILE A 236 -10.90 -10.98 -3.65
C ILE A 236 -12.25 -11.49 -3.16
N THR A 237 -12.44 -11.60 -1.84
CA THR A 237 -13.68 -12.10 -1.22
C THR A 237 -14.30 -11.03 -0.35
N LEU A 238 -15.56 -10.66 -0.58
CA LEU A 238 -16.31 -9.80 0.32
C LEU A 238 -17.05 -10.64 1.36
N THR A 239 -16.93 -10.28 2.64
CA THR A 239 -17.44 -11.05 3.76
C THR A 239 -18.00 -10.18 4.88
N ASP A 240 -18.89 -10.73 5.70
CA ASP A 240 -19.41 -10.10 6.93
C ASP A 240 -18.56 -10.42 8.17
N GLN A 241 -17.58 -11.31 8.05
CA GLN A 241 -16.67 -11.72 9.11
C GLN A 241 -15.28 -11.16 8.88
N GLU A 242 -14.59 -10.77 9.96
CA GLU A 242 -13.18 -10.37 9.90
C GLU A 242 -12.35 -11.56 9.37
N PRO A 243 -11.65 -11.40 8.23
CA PRO A 243 -10.89 -12.49 7.64
C PRO A 243 -9.56 -12.70 8.39
N PRO A 244 -9.08 -13.96 8.45
CA PRO A 244 -7.75 -14.23 8.97
C PRO A 244 -6.68 -13.64 8.05
N THR A 245 -5.62 -13.04 8.64
CA THR A 245 -4.47 -12.52 7.89
C THR A 245 -3.20 -13.26 8.27
N SER A 246 -2.28 -13.45 7.32
CA SER A 246 -1.15 -14.36 7.47
C SER A 246 -0.25 -14.03 8.67
N TRP A 247 0.15 -12.77 8.83
CA TRP A 247 1.00 -12.39 9.95
C TRP A 247 0.27 -12.40 11.29
N ASN A 248 -1.03 -12.04 11.34
CA ASN A 248 -1.81 -12.14 12.56
C ASN A 248 -1.97 -13.60 13.01
N MET A 249 -2.23 -14.53 12.06
CA MET A 249 -2.27 -15.97 12.38
C MET A 249 -0.93 -16.51 12.89
N ALA A 250 0.18 -16.04 12.29
CA ALA A 250 1.51 -16.47 12.67
C ALA A 250 1.90 -15.97 14.07
N ASN A 251 1.61 -14.70 14.38
CA ASN A 251 1.91 -14.11 15.69
C ASN A 251 0.97 -12.91 16.01
N PRO A 252 -0.20 -13.14 16.58
CA PRO A 252 -1.18 -12.10 16.87
C PRO A 252 -0.73 -11.06 17.93
N ARG A 253 0.35 -11.36 18.67
CA ARG A 253 0.93 -10.41 19.63
C ARG A 253 1.87 -9.39 18.97
N GLU A 254 2.33 -9.68 17.76
CA GLU A 254 3.26 -8.83 17.01
C GLU A 254 2.56 -8.10 15.85
N TYR A 255 1.52 -8.73 15.27
CA TYR A 255 0.87 -8.26 14.04
C TYR A 255 -0.65 -8.25 14.23
N GLY A 256 -1.21 -7.06 14.39
CA GLY A 256 -2.66 -6.88 14.48
C GLY A 256 -3.36 -6.94 13.13
N PHE A 257 -4.69 -7.04 13.14
CA PHE A 257 -5.48 -7.02 11.92
C PHE A 257 -5.36 -5.67 11.19
N TYR A 258 -5.46 -4.57 11.91
CA TYR A 258 -5.44 -3.22 11.33
C TYR A 258 -4.05 -2.84 10.83
N SER A 259 -3.04 -3.09 11.62
CA SER A 259 -1.62 -2.80 11.32
C SER A 259 -1.39 -1.42 10.71
N ASN A 260 -2.05 -0.42 11.28
CA ASN A 260 -1.83 0.97 10.95
C ASN A 260 -0.43 1.41 11.42
N VAL A 261 0.24 2.24 10.64
CA VAL A 261 1.54 2.80 11.05
C VAL A 261 1.32 3.69 12.27
N ASN A 262 1.84 3.25 13.41
CA ASN A 262 1.68 3.92 14.69
C ASN A 262 3.02 4.01 15.42
N PRO A 263 3.64 5.21 15.55
CA PRO A 263 4.92 5.39 16.23
C PRO A 263 4.85 5.13 17.74
N THR A 264 3.65 5.10 18.34
CA THR A 264 3.45 4.91 19.79
C THR A 264 3.25 3.46 20.18
N VAL A 265 3.03 2.56 19.21
CA VAL A 265 2.89 1.12 19.41
C VAL A 265 4.12 0.42 18.82
N SER A 266 5.06 0.06 19.68
CA SER A 266 6.28 -0.62 19.25
C SER A 266 6.03 -2.11 18.99
N HIS A 267 6.74 -2.65 18.00
CA HIS A 267 6.88 -4.09 17.84
C HIS A 267 7.60 -4.67 19.08
N PRO A 268 7.28 -5.87 19.56
CA PRO A 268 7.96 -6.45 20.75
C PRO A 268 9.48 -6.53 20.63
N ARG A 269 10.01 -6.60 19.41
CA ARG A 269 11.46 -6.76 19.14
C ARG A 269 12.18 -5.46 18.77
N TRP A 270 11.46 -4.39 18.38
CA TRP A 270 12.05 -3.09 18.00
C TRP A 270 11.04 -1.94 18.15
N SER A 271 11.60 -0.72 18.20
CA SER A 271 10.80 0.50 18.27
C SER A 271 10.24 0.90 16.91
N GLN A 272 8.98 1.35 16.91
CA GLN A 272 8.33 1.94 15.72
C GLN A 272 8.42 3.48 15.70
N ALA A 273 9.00 4.10 16.72
CA ALA A 273 9.06 5.56 16.84
C ALA A 273 9.90 6.22 15.73
N THR A 274 10.80 5.48 15.11
CA THR A 274 11.69 6.00 14.05
C THR A 274 11.83 5.01 12.91
N GLU A 275 12.15 5.52 11.72
CA GLU A 275 12.34 4.75 10.51
C GLU A 275 13.63 5.10 9.77
N ARG A 276 14.12 4.18 8.94
CA ARG A 276 15.25 4.37 8.05
C ARG A 276 14.74 4.47 6.62
N LYS A 277 14.95 5.61 5.95
CA LYS A 277 14.63 5.76 4.53
C LYS A 277 15.63 4.95 3.69
N ILE A 278 15.15 4.11 2.78
CA ILE A 278 16.01 3.39 1.83
C ILE A 278 16.64 4.40 0.88
N GLY A 279 17.89 4.21 0.49
CA GLY A 279 18.61 5.12 -0.41
C GLY A 279 19.16 6.39 0.23
N GLY A 280 19.06 6.55 1.54
CA GLY A 280 19.54 7.75 2.26
C GLY A 280 21.06 7.93 2.36
N GLY A 281 21.87 7.07 1.73
CA GLY A 281 23.34 7.17 1.69
C GLY A 281 24.03 6.91 3.03
N LEU A 282 25.35 7.25 3.11
CA LEU A 282 26.20 6.98 4.27
C LEU A 282 25.79 7.71 5.56
N PHE A 283 25.07 8.84 5.45
CA PHE A 283 24.59 9.64 6.58
C PHE A 283 23.09 9.44 6.83
N ASN A 284 22.53 8.30 6.42
CA ASN A 284 21.12 7.98 6.57
C ASN A 284 20.70 7.92 8.05
N ARG A 285 20.33 9.09 8.59
CA ARG A 285 19.79 9.18 9.94
C ARG A 285 18.37 8.59 9.98
N ARG A 286 18.02 8.03 11.11
CA ARG A 286 16.64 7.65 11.36
C ARG A 286 15.77 8.91 11.46
N HIS A 287 14.57 8.83 10.90
CA HIS A 287 13.56 9.89 10.94
C HIS A 287 12.43 9.49 11.89
N PRO A 288 11.76 10.44 12.54
CA PRO A 288 10.52 10.15 13.26
C PRO A 288 9.50 9.48 12.34
N THR A 289 8.88 8.40 12.80
CA THR A 289 7.75 7.79 12.10
C THR A 289 6.50 8.65 12.31
N LEU A 290 5.78 8.95 11.24
CA LEU A 290 4.53 9.71 11.29
C LEU A 290 3.36 8.77 11.58
N MET A 291 2.38 9.26 12.37
CA MET A 291 1.13 8.55 12.58
C MET A 291 0.43 8.30 11.24
N PHE A 292 -0.14 7.10 11.06
CA PHE A 292 -0.71 6.67 9.77
C PHE A 292 0.23 6.92 8.58
N ASN A 293 1.55 6.81 8.81
CA ASN A 293 2.57 7.09 7.78
C ASN A 293 2.50 8.50 7.17
N GLY A 294 1.91 9.46 7.90
CA GLY A 294 1.71 10.84 7.45
C GLY A 294 0.40 11.10 6.71
N TYR A 295 -0.54 10.15 6.75
CA TYR A 295 -1.89 10.28 6.16
C TYR A 295 -2.98 10.47 7.23
N GLU A 296 -2.60 11.02 8.40
CA GLU A 296 -3.51 11.18 9.52
C GLU A 296 -4.72 12.05 9.18
N ALA A 297 -4.49 13.13 8.42
CA ALA A 297 -5.56 14.06 8.02
C ALA A 297 -6.63 13.39 7.13
N GLU A 298 -6.26 12.35 6.38
CA GLU A 298 -7.14 11.67 5.44
C GLU A 298 -7.85 10.46 6.05
N VAL A 299 -7.24 9.81 7.07
CA VAL A 299 -7.72 8.50 7.52
C VAL A 299 -8.07 8.41 9.00
N ALA A 300 -7.76 9.41 9.82
CA ALA A 300 -8.00 9.34 11.27
C ALA A 300 -9.48 9.09 11.62
N ASP A 301 -10.39 9.67 10.85
CA ASP A 301 -11.84 9.53 11.03
C ASP A 301 -12.33 8.08 10.89
N LEU A 302 -11.63 7.24 10.11
CA LEU A 302 -11.95 5.80 10.01
C LEU A 302 -11.80 5.07 11.34
N TYR A 303 -11.01 5.60 12.24
CA TYR A 303 -10.63 4.98 13.50
C TYR A 303 -11.12 5.75 14.72
N GLU A 304 -12.05 6.71 14.52
CA GLU A 304 -12.62 7.50 15.61
C GLU A 304 -13.26 6.58 16.67
N GLY A 305 -12.91 6.80 17.94
CA GLY A 305 -13.38 5.99 19.06
C GLY A 305 -12.69 4.63 19.23
N MET A 306 -11.73 4.26 18.37
CA MET A 306 -10.95 3.03 18.52
C MET A 306 -9.69 3.27 19.37
N ASP A 307 -9.42 2.36 20.30
CA ASP A 307 -8.11 2.32 20.97
C ASP A 307 -7.06 1.67 20.05
N LEU A 308 -6.24 2.51 19.38
CA LEU A 308 -5.22 2.06 18.45
C LEU A 308 -4.02 1.34 19.09
N LYS A 309 -4.00 1.18 20.41
CA LYS A 309 -3.03 0.32 21.10
C LYS A 309 -3.56 -1.10 21.25
N THR A 310 -4.86 -1.25 21.38
CA THR A 310 -5.54 -2.54 21.43
C THR A 310 -5.81 -3.07 20.01
N TYR A 311 -6.23 -2.19 19.12
CA TYR A 311 -6.55 -2.49 17.73
C TYR A 311 -5.39 -2.04 16.81
N PHE A 312 -4.25 -2.68 16.95
CA PHE A 312 -3.06 -2.38 16.16
C PHE A 312 -2.91 -3.26 14.90
#